data_ea22ea8ef39fe68f3bb1ae31cd04e806
#
_entry.id   ea22ea8ef39fe68f3bb1ae31cd04e806
#
_cell.length_a   1.000
_cell.length_b   1.000
_cell.length_c   1.000
_cell.angle_alpha   90.00
_cell.angle_beta   90.00
_cell.angle_gamma   90.00
#
_symmetry.space_group_name_H-M   'P 1'
#
loop_
_entity.id
_entity.type
_entity.pdbx_description
1 polymer ?
#
loop_
_entity_poly.entity_id
_entity_poly.type
_entity_poly.pdbx_seq_one_letter_code
_entity_poly.pdbx_strand_id
1 'polypeptide(L)'
;FLRENLDWLAKASNWSKFTATSALGVLHRGSIDEGLNLLRPYLPPENGSPSSSVYSEGGSLFALGLIHTNHGEPIFDLLTKTLRTNAAEVVQHGAALGLGAAGMATENEEVYEDLRTVLFSDSAVSGEAAGYAMGLVYLGTGSSQATEEMLQYAQETQHEKIIRGLAIGIALLHYGRESAADETINVLLSHKDATMRYGGAYTMALAYAGTGHHASVSRLLHLAVSDGSDDVRRASVIAIGFLFFRSPEHVPELVQLLSESYNPHLRYGAAMALGLACAGTGLDAALDLLEP
;
A
#
# COMPACT_ATOMS: atom_id res chain seq x y z
N PHE A 1 8.80 -12.20 -20.49
CA PHE A 1 8.65 -12.99 -19.25
C PHE A 1 7.22 -13.48 -19.06
N LEU A 2 6.20 -12.60 -19.01
CA LEU A 2 4.81 -13.00 -18.77
C LEU A 2 4.22 -13.84 -19.92
N ARG A 3 4.49 -13.51 -21.19
CA ARG A 3 4.06 -14.33 -22.32
C ARG A 3 4.57 -15.75 -22.26
N GLU A 4 5.76 -15.95 -21.67
CA GLU A 4 6.40 -17.27 -21.51
C GLU A 4 5.92 -18.00 -20.25
N ASN A 5 5.26 -17.27 -19.30
CA ASN A 5 4.81 -17.78 -18.00
C ASN A 5 3.29 -17.69 -17.79
N LEU A 6 2.49 -17.67 -18.86
CA LEU A 6 1.02 -17.67 -18.77
C LEU A 6 0.46 -18.88 -18.01
N ASP A 7 1.17 -19.99 -17.98
CA ASP A 7 0.83 -21.17 -17.17
C ASP A 7 0.77 -20.87 -15.67
N TRP A 8 1.57 -19.92 -15.19
CA TRP A 8 1.52 -19.47 -13.79
C TRP A 8 0.19 -18.76 -13.46
N LEU A 9 -0.28 -17.89 -14.35
CA LEU A 9 -1.57 -17.22 -14.20
C LEU A 9 -2.73 -18.24 -14.19
N ALA A 10 -2.66 -19.29 -15.06
CA ALA A 10 -3.67 -20.32 -15.14
C ALA A 10 -3.71 -21.23 -13.89
N LYS A 11 -2.56 -21.49 -13.27
CA LYS A 11 -2.42 -22.33 -12.08
C LYS A 11 -2.69 -21.61 -10.77
N ALA A 12 -2.69 -20.28 -10.76
CA ALA A 12 -2.93 -19.48 -9.58
C ALA A 12 -4.39 -19.68 -9.08
N SER A 13 -4.56 -19.74 -7.77
CA SER A 13 -5.85 -19.88 -7.10
C SER A 13 -6.03 -18.84 -6.01
N ASN A 14 -7.25 -18.50 -5.66
CA ASN A 14 -7.60 -17.58 -4.59
C ASN A 14 -6.81 -16.25 -4.70
N TRP A 15 -6.20 -15.77 -3.64
CA TRP A 15 -5.45 -14.52 -3.60
C TRP A 15 -4.24 -14.50 -4.54
N SER A 16 -3.60 -15.65 -4.81
CA SER A 16 -2.54 -15.73 -5.83
C SER A 16 -3.09 -15.39 -7.22
N LYS A 17 -4.33 -15.77 -7.53
CA LYS A 17 -5.01 -15.42 -8.78
C LYS A 17 -5.36 -13.93 -8.83
N PHE A 18 -5.79 -13.35 -7.71
CA PHE A 18 -5.98 -11.90 -7.57
C PHE A 18 -4.69 -11.14 -7.90
N THR A 19 -3.59 -11.50 -7.22
CA THR A 19 -2.27 -10.87 -7.44
C THR A 19 -1.78 -11.04 -8.87
N ALA A 20 -1.92 -12.24 -9.44
CA ALA A 20 -1.52 -12.54 -10.81
C ALA A 20 -2.30 -11.71 -11.84
N THR A 21 -3.62 -11.54 -11.64
CA THR A 21 -4.45 -10.70 -12.51
C THR A 21 -4.11 -9.22 -12.33
N SER A 22 -3.88 -8.78 -11.08
CA SER A 22 -3.47 -7.39 -10.78
C SER A 22 -2.13 -7.02 -11.39
N ALA A 23 -1.20 -7.98 -11.52
CA ALA A 23 0.10 -7.77 -12.15
C ALA A 23 -0.01 -7.32 -13.62
N LEU A 24 -1.10 -7.66 -14.32
CA LEU A 24 -1.37 -7.14 -15.65
C LEU A 24 -1.48 -5.61 -15.67
N GLY A 25 -2.02 -5.03 -14.57
CA GLY A 25 -2.11 -3.58 -14.41
C GLY A 25 -0.76 -2.90 -14.33
N VAL A 26 0.19 -3.50 -13.62
CA VAL A 26 1.56 -2.99 -13.51
C VAL A 26 2.28 -3.02 -14.86
N LEU A 27 2.12 -4.13 -15.61
CA LEU A 27 2.76 -4.32 -16.90
C LEU A 27 2.23 -3.41 -18.01
N HIS A 28 0.95 -3.09 -17.92
CA HIS A 28 0.25 -2.26 -18.90
C HIS A 28 -0.04 -0.85 -18.38
N ARG A 29 0.69 -0.42 -17.35
CA ARG A 29 0.53 0.92 -16.79
C ARG A 29 0.65 1.99 -17.88
N GLY A 30 -0.33 2.87 -17.97
CA GLY A 30 -0.38 3.95 -18.96
C GLY A 30 -0.93 3.53 -20.33
N SER A 31 -1.29 2.25 -20.56
CA SER A 31 -1.99 1.81 -21.79
C SER A 31 -3.49 2.09 -21.67
N ILE A 32 -3.86 3.36 -21.53
CA ILE A 32 -5.21 3.81 -21.13
C ILE A 32 -6.25 3.34 -22.15
N ASP A 33 -6.01 3.55 -23.45
CA ASP A 33 -6.95 3.23 -24.51
C ASP A 33 -7.23 1.73 -24.66
N GLU A 34 -6.25 0.89 -24.34
CA GLU A 34 -6.33 -0.57 -24.49
C GLU A 34 -6.68 -1.30 -23.17
N GLY A 35 -6.57 -0.61 -22.05
CA GLY A 35 -6.64 -1.21 -20.70
C GLY A 35 -7.94 -1.97 -20.47
N LEU A 36 -9.08 -1.37 -20.81
CA LEU A 36 -10.40 -1.99 -20.64
C LEU A 36 -10.55 -3.24 -21.54
N ASN A 37 -10.10 -3.17 -22.80
CA ASN A 37 -10.17 -4.29 -23.74
C ASN A 37 -9.29 -5.46 -23.29
N LEU A 38 -8.10 -5.16 -22.76
CA LEU A 38 -7.17 -6.15 -22.24
C LEU A 38 -7.77 -6.93 -21.05
N LEU A 39 -8.45 -6.22 -20.15
CA LEU A 39 -8.98 -6.79 -18.92
C LEU A 39 -10.39 -7.35 -19.04
N ARG A 40 -11.10 -7.07 -20.15
CA ARG A 40 -12.49 -7.51 -20.37
C ARG A 40 -12.74 -8.99 -20.06
N PRO A 41 -11.87 -9.95 -20.40
CA PRO A 41 -12.08 -11.36 -20.07
C PRO A 41 -12.08 -11.68 -18.57
N TYR A 42 -11.55 -10.79 -17.76
CA TYR A 42 -11.35 -10.95 -16.31
C TYR A 42 -12.30 -10.09 -15.47
N LEU A 43 -12.94 -9.08 -16.07
CA LEU A 43 -13.86 -8.18 -15.38
C LEU A 43 -15.15 -8.90 -14.96
N PRO A 44 -15.83 -8.41 -13.89
CA PRO A 44 -17.14 -8.91 -13.50
C PRO A 44 -18.11 -8.87 -14.69
N PRO A 45 -18.89 -9.93 -14.94
CA PRO A 45 -19.83 -9.98 -16.05
C PRO A 45 -21.00 -9.04 -15.81
N GLU A 46 -21.34 -8.23 -16.81
CA GLU A 46 -22.46 -7.26 -16.74
C GLU A 46 -23.83 -7.93 -16.53
N ASN A 47 -23.98 -9.19 -16.93
CA ASN A 47 -25.25 -9.91 -16.96
C ASN A 47 -25.44 -10.92 -15.82
N GLY A 48 -24.63 -10.87 -14.77
CA GLY A 48 -24.71 -11.81 -13.64
C GLY A 48 -24.46 -13.28 -14.01
N SER A 49 -23.85 -13.55 -15.17
CA SER A 49 -23.41 -14.90 -15.52
C SER A 49 -22.33 -15.37 -14.52
N PRO A 50 -22.27 -16.67 -14.20
CA PRO A 50 -21.23 -17.14 -13.27
C PRO A 50 -19.85 -16.86 -13.87
N SER A 51 -19.06 -16.08 -13.15
CA SER A 51 -17.68 -15.80 -13.51
C SER A 51 -16.79 -17.02 -13.22
N SER A 52 -15.62 -17.03 -13.84
CA SER A 52 -14.62 -18.06 -13.59
C SER A 52 -14.00 -17.97 -12.19
N SER A 53 -13.93 -16.79 -11.59
CA SER A 53 -13.35 -16.57 -10.27
C SER A 53 -13.51 -15.11 -9.76
N VAL A 54 -14.11 -14.94 -8.60
CA VAL A 54 -14.22 -13.65 -7.89
C VAL A 54 -12.85 -12.99 -7.62
N TYR A 55 -11.80 -13.80 -7.45
CA TYR A 55 -10.43 -13.31 -7.28
C TYR A 55 -9.87 -12.72 -8.58
N SER A 56 -10.22 -13.30 -9.72
CA SER A 56 -9.83 -12.75 -11.02
C SER A 56 -10.56 -11.44 -11.30
N GLU A 57 -11.84 -11.36 -10.95
CA GLU A 57 -12.64 -10.14 -11.07
C GLU A 57 -12.07 -9.02 -10.19
N GLY A 58 -11.85 -9.28 -8.89
CA GLY A 58 -11.23 -8.29 -8.01
C GLY A 58 -9.86 -7.84 -8.49
N GLY A 59 -9.01 -8.81 -8.90
CA GLY A 59 -7.68 -8.52 -9.45
C GLY A 59 -7.71 -7.67 -10.72
N SER A 60 -8.68 -7.87 -11.61
CA SER A 60 -8.83 -7.09 -12.84
C SER A 60 -9.29 -5.65 -12.58
N LEU A 61 -10.15 -5.43 -11.59
CA LEU A 61 -10.57 -4.08 -11.18
C LEU A 61 -9.39 -3.29 -10.59
N PHE A 62 -8.57 -3.95 -9.77
CA PHE A 62 -7.34 -3.33 -9.29
C PHE A 62 -6.34 -3.08 -10.43
N ALA A 63 -6.16 -4.04 -11.35
CA ALA A 63 -5.34 -3.86 -12.56
C ALA A 63 -5.79 -2.67 -13.39
N LEU A 64 -7.11 -2.49 -13.55
CA LEU A 64 -7.67 -1.36 -14.29
C LEU A 64 -7.30 -0.03 -13.62
N GLY A 65 -7.40 0.07 -12.29
CA GLY A 65 -6.96 1.24 -11.53
C GLY A 65 -5.46 1.52 -11.68
N LEU A 66 -4.61 0.49 -11.71
CA LEU A 66 -3.18 0.63 -11.91
C LEU A 66 -2.82 1.11 -13.33
N ILE A 67 -3.54 0.65 -14.37
CA ILE A 67 -3.37 1.12 -15.75
C ILE A 67 -3.70 2.62 -15.84
N HIS A 68 -4.77 3.03 -15.18
CA HIS A 68 -5.31 4.39 -15.20
C HIS A 68 -4.80 5.28 -14.05
N THR A 69 -3.68 4.94 -13.42
CA THR A 69 -3.10 5.78 -12.34
C THR A 69 -2.91 7.22 -12.84
N ASN A 70 -3.47 8.20 -12.12
CA ASN A 70 -3.55 9.63 -12.46
C ASN A 70 -4.41 9.98 -13.70
N HIS A 71 -5.17 9.02 -14.23
CA HIS A 71 -6.07 9.21 -15.38
C HIS A 71 -7.39 8.46 -15.14
N GLY A 72 -7.92 8.55 -13.92
CA GLY A 72 -9.00 7.68 -13.44
C GLY A 72 -10.40 8.03 -13.95
N GLU A 73 -10.65 9.26 -14.41
CA GLU A 73 -11.99 9.71 -14.82
C GLU A 73 -12.75 8.71 -15.70
N PRO A 74 -12.15 8.12 -16.74
CA PRO A 74 -12.89 7.22 -17.65
C PRO A 74 -13.39 5.93 -17.00
N ILE A 75 -12.84 5.56 -15.84
CA ILE A 75 -13.14 4.28 -15.17
C ILE A 75 -13.81 4.43 -13.81
N PHE A 76 -13.95 5.66 -13.29
CA PHE A 76 -14.56 5.89 -11.96
C PHE A 76 -15.98 5.32 -11.90
N ASP A 77 -16.83 5.59 -12.89
CA ASP A 77 -18.20 5.08 -12.91
C ASP A 77 -18.27 3.55 -12.85
N LEU A 78 -17.39 2.87 -13.58
CA LEU A 78 -17.33 1.40 -13.59
C LEU A 78 -16.91 0.86 -12.21
N LEU A 79 -15.86 1.42 -11.65
CA LEU A 79 -15.31 0.97 -10.36
C LEU A 79 -16.28 1.29 -9.21
N THR A 80 -16.83 2.50 -9.17
CA THR A 80 -17.81 2.94 -8.17
C THR A 80 -19.09 2.12 -8.24
N LYS A 81 -19.63 1.90 -9.44
CA LYS A 81 -20.81 1.05 -9.64
C LYS A 81 -20.53 -0.36 -9.12
N THR A 82 -19.39 -0.94 -9.44
CA THR A 82 -19.02 -2.28 -9.00
C THR A 82 -18.84 -2.33 -7.47
N LEU A 83 -18.21 -1.32 -6.88
CA LEU A 83 -18.03 -1.21 -5.44
C LEU A 83 -19.36 -1.18 -4.68
N ARG A 84 -20.34 -0.40 -5.19
CA ARG A 84 -21.68 -0.22 -4.58
C ARG A 84 -22.60 -1.44 -4.77
N THR A 85 -22.50 -2.16 -5.90
CA THR A 85 -23.50 -3.18 -6.29
C THR A 85 -23.04 -4.62 -6.12
N ASN A 86 -21.75 -4.90 -6.07
CA ASN A 86 -21.25 -6.26 -5.97
C ASN A 86 -21.20 -6.72 -4.50
N ALA A 87 -21.77 -7.89 -4.23
CA ALA A 87 -21.82 -8.44 -2.87
C ALA A 87 -20.57 -9.24 -2.47
N ALA A 88 -19.68 -9.56 -3.42
CA ALA A 88 -18.47 -10.32 -3.12
C ALA A 88 -17.37 -9.40 -2.57
N GLU A 89 -16.96 -9.63 -1.32
CA GLU A 89 -15.95 -8.81 -0.63
C GLU A 89 -14.62 -8.71 -1.39
N VAL A 90 -14.21 -9.79 -2.09
CA VAL A 90 -12.98 -9.80 -2.90
C VAL A 90 -13.10 -8.87 -4.11
N VAL A 91 -14.28 -8.77 -4.70
CA VAL A 91 -14.54 -7.86 -5.83
C VAL A 91 -14.58 -6.43 -5.33
N GLN A 92 -15.23 -6.16 -4.20
CA GLN A 92 -15.21 -4.84 -3.54
C GLN A 92 -13.79 -4.43 -3.16
N HIS A 93 -12.99 -5.36 -2.64
CA HIS A 93 -11.56 -5.12 -2.33
C HIS A 93 -10.79 -4.65 -3.56
N GLY A 94 -10.96 -5.34 -4.69
CA GLY A 94 -10.32 -4.96 -5.96
C GLY A 94 -10.81 -3.62 -6.50
N ALA A 95 -12.12 -3.35 -6.42
CA ALA A 95 -12.71 -2.09 -6.83
C ALA A 95 -12.22 -0.91 -5.97
N ALA A 96 -12.15 -1.10 -4.64
CA ALA A 96 -11.64 -0.10 -3.73
C ALA A 96 -10.16 0.24 -4.01
N LEU A 97 -9.28 -0.78 -4.14
CA LEU A 97 -7.89 -0.56 -4.52
C LEU A 97 -7.76 0.11 -5.89
N GLY A 98 -8.60 -0.29 -6.84
CA GLY A 98 -8.65 0.30 -8.17
C GLY A 98 -9.03 1.79 -8.13
N LEU A 99 -10.04 2.16 -7.35
CA LEU A 99 -10.44 3.56 -7.14
C LEU A 99 -9.33 4.36 -6.47
N GLY A 100 -8.67 3.80 -5.44
CA GLY A 100 -7.55 4.45 -4.79
C GLY A 100 -6.39 4.71 -5.75
N ALA A 101 -6.02 3.73 -6.59
CA ALA A 101 -4.94 3.88 -7.57
C ALA A 101 -5.28 4.87 -8.68
N ALA A 102 -6.50 4.80 -9.23
CA ALA A 102 -6.97 5.68 -10.30
C ALA A 102 -7.20 7.12 -9.81
N GLY A 103 -7.71 7.27 -8.57
CA GLY A 103 -7.99 8.56 -7.93
C GLY A 103 -6.87 9.09 -7.06
N MET A 104 -5.64 8.60 -7.20
CA MET A 104 -4.50 9.02 -6.39
C MET A 104 -4.29 10.53 -6.43
N ALA A 105 -4.25 11.16 -5.25
CA ALA A 105 -4.04 12.59 -5.05
C ALA A 105 -5.08 13.50 -5.78
N THR A 106 -6.28 13.01 -6.04
CA THR A 106 -7.34 13.82 -6.69
C THR A 106 -8.20 14.60 -5.70
N GLU A 107 -8.18 14.22 -4.42
CA GLU A 107 -9.08 14.75 -3.38
C GLU A 107 -10.57 14.62 -3.77
N ASN A 108 -10.92 13.59 -4.57
CA ASN A 108 -12.28 13.38 -5.03
C ASN A 108 -13.18 12.94 -3.86
N GLU A 109 -14.03 13.86 -3.41
CA GLU A 109 -14.92 13.65 -2.26
C GLU A 109 -15.94 12.53 -2.50
N GLU A 110 -16.47 12.37 -3.72
CA GLU A 110 -17.44 11.32 -4.03
C GLU A 110 -16.80 9.93 -3.89
N VAL A 111 -15.60 9.75 -4.46
CA VAL A 111 -14.84 8.50 -4.34
C VAL A 111 -14.49 8.23 -2.87
N TYR A 112 -14.10 9.26 -2.13
CA TYR A 112 -13.78 9.11 -0.71
C TYR A 112 -15.00 8.65 0.10
N GLU A 113 -16.19 9.24 -0.11
CA GLU A 113 -17.43 8.86 0.56
C GLU A 113 -17.87 7.42 0.23
N ASP A 114 -17.69 6.98 -1.00
CA ASP A 114 -17.95 5.61 -1.39
C ASP A 114 -17.05 4.61 -0.65
N LEU A 115 -15.76 4.91 -0.60
CA LEU A 115 -14.78 4.10 0.13
C LEU A 115 -15.09 4.09 1.64
N ARG A 116 -15.46 5.23 2.21
CA ARG A 116 -15.90 5.36 3.59
C ARG A 116 -17.12 4.49 3.90
N THR A 117 -18.09 4.46 2.99
CA THR A 117 -19.28 3.61 3.14
C THR A 117 -18.90 2.13 3.19
N VAL A 118 -17.95 1.70 2.34
CA VAL A 118 -17.42 0.33 2.36
C VAL A 118 -16.63 0.05 3.65
N LEU A 119 -15.83 1.00 4.11
CA LEU A 119 -15.11 0.88 5.39
C LEU A 119 -16.08 0.60 6.55
N PHE A 120 -17.17 1.37 6.63
CA PHE A 120 -18.18 1.24 7.69
C PHE A 120 -19.08 0.01 7.58
N SER A 121 -18.99 -0.76 6.48
CA SER A 121 -19.61 -2.09 6.43
C SER A 121 -18.91 -3.12 7.31
N ASP A 122 -17.75 -2.77 7.86
CA ASP A 122 -16.91 -3.56 8.79
C ASP A 122 -16.53 -4.96 8.26
N SER A 123 -16.47 -5.13 6.93
CA SER A 123 -15.89 -6.32 6.33
C SER A 123 -14.37 -6.26 6.36
N ALA A 124 -13.73 -7.27 6.96
CA ALA A 124 -12.27 -7.31 7.09
C ALA A 124 -11.52 -7.26 5.75
N VAL A 125 -12.15 -7.77 4.68
CA VAL A 125 -11.54 -7.85 3.35
C VAL A 125 -11.68 -6.54 2.58
N SER A 126 -12.91 -6.04 2.43
CA SER A 126 -13.15 -4.80 1.69
C SER A 126 -12.75 -3.56 2.48
N GLY A 127 -12.89 -3.57 3.81
CA GLY A 127 -12.51 -2.46 4.68
C GLY A 127 -11.00 -2.22 4.74
N GLU A 128 -10.16 -3.28 4.67
CA GLU A 128 -8.71 -3.12 4.53
C GLU A 128 -8.36 -2.33 3.27
N ALA A 129 -8.94 -2.71 2.13
CA ALA A 129 -8.72 -2.03 0.85
C ALA A 129 -9.25 -0.60 0.85
N ALA A 130 -10.42 -0.38 1.48
CA ALA A 130 -11.00 0.96 1.62
C ALA A 130 -10.07 1.90 2.40
N GLY A 131 -9.46 1.43 3.51
CA GLY A 131 -8.48 2.21 4.27
C GLY A 131 -7.27 2.65 3.44
N TYR A 132 -6.68 1.74 2.66
CA TYR A 132 -5.61 2.09 1.72
C TYR A 132 -6.06 3.09 0.66
N ALA A 133 -7.24 2.85 0.06
CA ALA A 133 -7.75 3.65 -1.04
C ALA A 133 -8.10 5.09 -0.60
N MET A 134 -8.70 5.27 0.57
CA MET A 134 -8.97 6.59 1.16
C MET A 134 -7.67 7.38 1.33
N GLY A 135 -6.60 6.73 1.84
CA GLY A 135 -5.28 7.35 1.94
C GLY A 135 -4.66 7.70 0.59
N LEU A 136 -4.88 6.90 -0.45
CA LEU A 136 -4.40 7.18 -1.80
C LEU A 136 -5.14 8.36 -2.45
N VAL A 137 -6.47 8.43 -2.33
CA VAL A 137 -7.27 9.53 -2.89
C VAL A 137 -6.87 10.88 -2.29
N TYR A 138 -6.58 10.90 -0.98
CA TYR A 138 -6.13 12.09 -0.25
C TYR A 138 -4.62 12.12 -0.01
N LEU A 139 -3.83 11.50 -0.89
CA LEU A 139 -2.37 11.40 -0.78
C LEU A 139 -1.72 12.77 -0.61
N GLY A 140 -0.96 12.94 0.47
CA GLY A 140 -0.16 14.14 0.73
C GLY A 140 -0.96 15.38 1.16
N THR A 141 -2.28 15.27 1.39
CA THR A 141 -3.10 16.41 1.83
C THR A 141 -2.83 16.80 3.29
N GLY A 142 -2.48 15.83 4.14
CA GLY A 142 -2.39 16.01 5.59
C GLY A 142 -3.73 16.41 6.21
N SER A 143 -4.86 15.99 5.61
CA SER A 143 -6.20 16.32 6.10
C SER A 143 -6.39 15.85 7.55
N SER A 144 -6.57 16.80 8.46
CA SER A 144 -6.82 16.50 9.87
C SER A 144 -8.15 15.78 10.06
N GLN A 145 -9.20 16.19 9.32
CA GLN A 145 -10.50 15.54 9.38
C GLN A 145 -10.40 14.05 8.98
N ALA A 146 -9.76 13.74 7.85
CA ALA A 146 -9.58 12.35 7.39
C ALA A 146 -8.70 11.54 8.36
N THR A 147 -7.67 12.18 8.92
CA THR A 147 -6.78 11.55 9.91
C THR A 147 -7.55 11.19 11.20
N GLU A 148 -8.33 12.13 11.74
CA GLU A 148 -9.14 11.90 12.93
C GLU A 148 -10.20 10.81 12.71
N GLU A 149 -10.91 10.83 11.59
CA GLU A 149 -11.91 9.83 11.22
C GLU A 149 -11.28 8.43 11.13
N MET A 150 -10.14 8.29 10.45
CA MET A 150 -9.43 7.02 10.35
C MET A 150 -8.90 6.52 11.70
N LEU A 151 -8.37 7.42 12.54
CA LEU A 151 -7.91 7.09 13.89
C LEU A 151 -9.06 6.64 14.79
N GLN A 152 -10.21 7.32 14.72
CA GLN A 152 -11.40 6.97 15.48
C GLN A 152 -11.89 5.58 15.08
N TYR A 153 -12.07 5.32 13.77
CA TYR A 153 -12.58 4.03 13.31
C TYR A 153 -11.60 2.88 13.61
N ALA A 154 -10.30 3.12 13.58
CA ALA A 154 -9.31 2.13 14.01
C ALA A 154 -9.44 1.71 15.49
N GLN A 155 -10.06 2.54 16.34
CA GLN A 155 -10.35 2.21 17.74
C GLN A 155 -11.70 1.48 17.92
N GLU A 156 -12.62 1.63 16.97
CA GLU A 156 -13.97 1.05 17.02
C GLU A 156 -14.02 -0.37 16.46
N THR A 157 -13.30 -0.61 15.35
CA THR A 157 -13.28 -1.93 14.68
C THR A 157 -12.48 -2.97 15.46
N GLN A 158 -12.91 -4.23 15.37
CA GLN A 158 -12.20 -5.39 15.92
C GLN A 158 -11.33 -6.12 14.86
N HIS A 159 -11.37 -5.67 13.61
CA HIS A 159 -10.66 -6.31 12.50
C HIS A 159 -9.24 -5.75 12.33
N GLU A 160 -8.23 -6.53 12.72
CA GLU A 160 -6.81 -6.14 12.57
C GLU A 160 -6.46 -5.71 11.13
N LYS A 161 -7.06 -6.33 10.12
CA LYS A 161 -6.83 -5.97 8.71
C LYS A 161 -7.30 -4.55 8.41
N ILE A 162 -8.47 -4.16 8.92
CA ILE A 162 -8.99 -2.79 8.77
C ILE A 162 -8.06 -1.81 9.46
N ILE A 163 -7.65 -2.10 10.71
CA ILE A 163 -6.70 -1.27 11.45
C ILE A 163 -5.40 -1.08 10.65
N ARG A 164 -4.89 -2.15 10.03
CA ARG A 164 -3.68 -2.10 9.19
C ARG A 164 -3.90 -1.25 7.93
N GLY A 165 -5.03 -1.39 7.25
CA GLY A 165 -5.41 -0.56 6.11
C GLY A 165 -5.48 0.92 6.46
N LEU A 166 -6.14 1.25 7.57
CA LEU A 166 -6.26 2.62 8.07
C LEU A 166 -4.90 3.20 8.48
N ALA A 167 -4.06 2.42 9.19
CA ALA A 167 -2.74 2.86 9.61
C ALA A 167 -1.84 3.25 8.42
N ILE A 168 -1.89 2.49 7.32
CA ILE A 168 -1.19 2.86 6.08
C ILE A 168 -1.91 3.99 5.34
N GLY A 169 -3.24 4.03 5.35
CA GLY A 169 -4.01 5.14 4.80
C GLY A 169 -3.61 6.48 5.43
N ILE A 170 -3.48 6.53 6.76
CA ILE A 170 -2.98 7.70 7.48
C ILE A 170 -1.54 8.06 7.04
N ALA A 171 -0.67 7.05 6.86
CA ALA A 171 0.69 7.30 6.37
C ALA A 171 0.69 7.95 4.97
N LEU A 172 -0.20 7.52 4.08
CA LEU A 172 -0.37 8.10 2.75
C LEU A 172 -0.89 9.54 2.78
N LEU A 173 -1.85 9.86 3.70
CA LEU A 173 -2.32 11.23 3.90
C LEU A 173 -1.18 12.20 4.21
N HIS A 174 -0.18 11.74 4.94
CA HIS A 174 0.95 12.55 5.38
C HIS A 174 2.17 12.52 4.45
N TYR A 175 2.06 11.95 3.24
CA TYR A 175 3.17 11.88 2.29
C TYR A 175 3.76 13.26 2.00
N GLY A 176 5.09 13.42 2.23
CA GLY A 176 5.82 14.65 1.97
C GLY A 176 5.49 15.84 2.89
N ARG A 177 4.76 15.61 4.01
CA ARG A 177 4.34 16.69 4.93
C ARG A 177 5.41 17.04 5.96
N GLU A 178 6.48 16.26 6.08
CA GLU A 178 7.61 16.49 7.00
C GLU A 178 7.14 16.79 8.44
N SER A 179 7.60 17.91 9.01
CA SER A 179 7.28 18.28 10.40
C SER A 179 5.79 18.52 10.67
N ALA A 180 4.99 18.79 9.66
CA ALA A 180 3.53 18.88 9.82
C ALA A 180 2.89 17.54 10.17
N ALA A 181 3.59 16.41 9.96
CA ALA A 181 3.14 15.08 10.34
C ALA A 181 3.57 14.65 11.76
N ASP A 182 4.44 15.42 12.43
CA ASP A 182 5.11 14.97 13.68
C ASP A 182 4.12 14.66 14.81
N GLU A 183 3.02 15.41 14.92
CA GLU A 183 1.99 15.14 15.93
C GLU A 183 1.35 13.77 15.68
N THR A 184 0.92 13.50 14.45
CA THR A 184 0.32 12.20 14.07
C THR A 184 1.33 11.07 14.25
N ILE A 185 2.59 11.26 13.86
CA ILE A 185 3.67 10.28 14.08
C ILE A 185 3.80 9.95 15.57
N ASN A 186 3.80 10.95 16.43
CA ASN A 186 3.92 10.76 17.88
C ASN A 186 2.73 10.00 18.46
N VAL A 187 1.51 10.33 18.06
CA VAL A 187 0.29 9.61 18.45
C VAL A 187 0.37 8.14 18.05
N LEU A 188 0.70 7.86 16.80
CA LEU A 188 0.78 6.50 16.28
C LEU A 188 1.88 5.68 16.95
N LEU A 189 3.09 6.22 17.08
CA LEU A 189 4.24 5.50 17.67
C LEU A 189 4.11 5.27 19.18
N SER A 190 3.30 6.06 19.88
CA SER A 190 3.01 5.89 21.30
C SER A 190 1.83 4.96 21.55
N HIS A 191 1.17 4.45 20.50
CA HIS A 191 -0.04 3.66 20.64
C HIS A 191 0.27 2.27 21.21
N LYS A 192 -0.66 1.75 22.05
CA LYS A 192 -0.54 0.41 22.65
C LYS A 192 -0.57 -0.73 21.61
N ASP A 193 -1.37 -0.55 20.55
CA ASP A 193 -1.50 -1.51 19.47
C ASP A 193 -0.29 -1.44 18.54
N ALA A 194 0.33 -2.59 18.30
CA ALA A 194 1.50 -2.70 17.42
C ALA A 194 1.17 -2.34 15.95
N THR A 195 -0.05 -2.60 15.48
CA THR A 195 -0.48 -2.26 14.12
C THR A 195 -0.51 -0.75 13.92
N MET A 196 -0.92 0.01 14.93
CA MET A 196 -0.87 1.47 14.90
C MET A 196 0.58 2.00 14.94
N ARG A 197 1.48 1.39 15.76
CA ARG A 197 2.89 1.75 15.75
C ARG A 197 3.58 1.40 14.43
N TYR A 198 3.21 0.29 13.81
CA TYR A 198 3.60 -0.07 12.44
C TYR A 198 3.19 1.05 11.45
N GLY A 199 1.95 1.52 11.52
CA GLY A 199 1.50 2.70 10.75
C GLY A 199 2.32 3.95 11.05
N GLY A 200 2.68 4.19 12.31
CA GLY A 200 3.53 5.31 12.72
C GLY A 200 4.93 5.29 12.08
N ALA A 201 5.54 4.09 11.95
CA ALA A 201 6.80 3.94 11.24
C ALA A 201 6.66 4.30 9.75
N TYR A 202 5.59 3.86 9.08
CA TYR A 202 5.31 4.25 7.69
C TYR A 202 4.89 5.71 7.54
N THR A 203 4.16 6.28 8.50
CA THR A 203 3.86 7.72 8.49
C THR A 203 5.13 8.55 8.51
N MET A 204 6.09 8.18 9.36
CA MET A 204 7.42 8.81 9.39
C MET A 204 8.17 8.60 8.08
N ALA A 205 8.15 7.38 7.53
CA ALA A 205 8.79 7.04 6.26
C ALA A 205 8.28 7.89 5.10
N LEU A 206 6.96 8.03 4.98
CA LEU A 206 6.32 8.73 3.88
C LEU A 206 6.34 10.24 4.06
N ALA A 207 6.16 10.73 5.30
CA ALA A 207 6.23 12.17 5.59
C ALA A 207 7.60 12.76 5.25
N TYR A 208 8.66 12.05 5.56
CA TYR A 208 10.05 12.47 5.32
C TYR A 208 10.71 11.75 4.13
N ALA A 209 9.93 11.25 3.19
CA ALA A 209 10.42 10.47 2.05
C ALA A 209 11.47 11.23 1.22
N GLY A 210 12.64 10.65 1.04
CA GLY A 210 13.74 11.19 0.25
C GLY A 210 14.50 12.38 0.88
N THR A 211 14.26 12.69 2.17
CA THR A 211 14.90 13.84 2.85
C THR A 211 16.17 13.45 3.62
N GLY A 212 16.34 12.17 3.94
CA GLY A 212 17.42 11.72 4.84
C GLY A 212 17.35 12.33 6.24
N HIS A 213 16.15 12.73 6.73
CA HIS A 213 15.97 13.46 7.98
C HIS A 213 16.55 12.70 9.19
N HIS A 214 17.64 13.24 9.75
CA HIS A 214 18.48 12.59 10.75
C HIS A 214 17.71 12.15 12.01
N ALA A 215 16.79 12.98 12.52
CA ALA A 215 16.03 12.65 13.72
C ALA A 215 15.08 11.47 13.46
N SER A 216 14.47 11.39 12.28
CA SER A 216 13.62 10.25 11.86
C SER A 216 14.45 8.98 11.71
N VAL A 217 15.64 9.04 11.11
CA VAL A 217 16.57 7.90 11.01
C VAL A 217 16.91 7.35 12.38
N SER A 218 17.34 8.22 13.29
CA SER A 218 17.71 7.85 14.66
C SER A 218 16.55 7.17 15.40
N ARG A 219 15.33 7.69 15.24
CA ARG A 219 14.12 7.14 15.85
C ARG A 219 13.73 5.80 15.25
N LEU A 220 13.83 5.63 13.94
CA LEU A 220 13.54 4.37 13.25
C LEU A 220 14.55 3.28 13.63
N LEU A 221 15.84 3.60 13.71
CA LEU A 221 16.87 2.66 14.18
C LEU A 221 16.61 2.22 15.63
N HIS A 222 16.20 3.15 16.49
CA HIS A 222 15.82 2.82 17.87
C HIS A 222 14.59 1.88 17.89
N LEU A 223 13.54 2.16 17.14
CA LEU A 223 12.35 1.30 17.04
C LEU A 223 12.70 -0.10 16.50
N ALA A 224 13.58 -0.18 15.51
CA ALA A 224 14.02 -1.44 14.92
C ALA A 224 14.62 -2.40 15.95
N VAL A 225 15.27 -1.90 16.99
CA VAL A 225 15.92 -2.73 18.01
C VAL A 225 15.14 -2.84 19.32
N SER A 226 14.25 -1.88 19.62
CA SER A 226 13.60 -1.77 20.93
C SER A 226 12.11 -2.14 20.95
N ASP A 227 11.37 -2.06 19.83
CA ASP A 227 9.94 -2.37 19.84
C ASP A 227 9.70 -3.86 20.12
N GLY A 228 8.64 -4.15 20.86
CA GLY A 228 8.23 -5.52 21.19
C GLY A 228 7.68 -6.32 20.02
N SER A 229 7.22 -5.65 18.95
CA SER A 229 6.63 -6.28 17.76
C SER A 229 7.63 -6.39 16.61
N ASP A 230 7.77 -7.59 16.07
CA ASP A 230 8.62 -7.82 14.88
C ASP A 230 8.09 -7.11 13.62
N ASP A 231 6.78 -6.89 13.52
CA ASP A 231 6.19 -6.11 12.41
C ASP A 231 6.64 -4.65 12.47
N VAL A 232 6.66 -4.04 13.67
CA VAL A 232 7.13 -2.66 13.87
C VAL A 232 8.64 -2.56 13.62
N ARG A 233 9.42 -3.52 14.14
CA ARG A 233 10.86 -3.59 13.89
C ARG A 233 11.16 -3.65 12.39
N ARG A 234 10.51 -4.56 11.67
CA ARG A 234 10.67 -4.72 10.22
C ARG A 234 10.28 -3.45 9.47
N ALA A 235 9.11 -2.86 9.77
CA ALA A 235 8.63 -1.63 9.15
C ALA A 235 9.60 -0.47 9.37
N SER A 236 10.19 -0.36 10.57
CA SER A 236 11.15 0.69 10.90
C SER A 236 12.43 0.60 10.07
N VAL A 237 12.91 -0.62 9.79
CA VAL A 237 14.08 -0.80 8.90
C VAL A 237 13.72 -0.49 7.45
N ILE A 238 12.58 -0.98 6.96
CA ILE A 238 12.08 -0.66 5.60
C ILE A 238 11.93 0.85 5.41
N ALA A 239 11.44 1.55 6.43
CA ALA A 239 11.25 3.00 6.44
C ALA A 239 12.54 3.77 6.13
N ILE A 240 13.72 3.26 6.50
CA ILE A 240 15.01 3.88 6.16
C ILE A 240 15.18 3.95 4.64
N GLY A 241 14.78 2.93 3.89
CA GLY A 241 14.83 2.95 2.43
C GLY A 241 13.99 4.07 1.82
N PHE A 242 12.82 4.37 2.39
CA PHE A 242 12.00 5.50 1.96
C PHE A 242 12.64 6.86 2.28
N LEU A 243 13.33 7.00 3.41
CA LEU A 243 14.01 8.25 3.74
C LEU A 243 15.17 8.58 2.80
N PHE A 244 15.81 7.56 2.23
CA PHE A 244 17.05 7.73 1.47
C PHE A 244 16.95 7.38 -0.02
N PHE A 245 15.76 7.22 -0.60
CA PHE A 245 15.67 6.87 -2.03
C PHE A 245 16.25 7.94 -2.99
N ARG A 246 16.51 9.17 -2.51
CA ARG A 246 17.20 10.22 -3.25
C ARG A 246 18.70 10.30 -2.97
N SER A 247 19.18 9.60 -1.95
CA SER A 247 20.58 9.55 -1.52
C SER A 247 20.95 8.12 -1.08
N PRO A 248 20.87 7.15 -2.01
CA PRO A 248 20.96 5.71 -1.72
C PRO A 248 22.30 5.27 -1.13
N GLU A 249 23.36 6.03 -1.35
CA GLU A 249 24.72 5.76 -0.88
C GLU A 249 24.86 5.63 0.63
N HIS A 250 23.91 6.19 1.39
CA HIS A 250 23.91 6.12 2.87
C HIS A 250 23.28 4.85 3.43
N VAL A 251 22.44 4.16 2.66
CA VAL A 251 21.64 3.04 3.18
C VAL A 251 22.49 1.82 3.55
N PRO A 252 23.49 1.39 2.75
CA PRO A 252 24.32 0.23 3.09
C PRO A 252 24.96 0.34 4.46
N GLU A 253 25.57 1.47 4.79
CA GLU A 253 26.21 1.69 6.11
C GLU A 253 25.17 1.65 7.25
N LEU A 254 23.99 2.26 7.05
CA LEU A 254 22.94 2.30 8.07
C LEU A 254 22.33 0.94 8.39
N VAL A 255 22.24 0.04 7.41
CA VAL A 255 21.58 -1.26 7.58
C VAL A 255 22.56 -2.43 7.73
N GLN A 256 23.87 -2.22 7.61
CA GLN A 256 24.88 -3.28 7.66
C GLN A 256 24.72 -4.19 8.89
N LEU A 257 24.67 -3.62 10.08
CA LEU A 257 24.51 -4.39 11.31
C LEU A 257 23.15 -5.09 11.40
N LEU A 258 22.14 -4.55 10.77
CA LEU A 258 20.78 -5.12 10.73
C LEU A 258 20.69 -6.28 9.74
N SER A 259 21.47 -6.26 8.67
CA SER A 259 21.56 -7.37 7.70
C SER A 259 22.18 -8.63 8.28
N GLU A 260 23.00 -8.51 9.30
CA GLU A 260 23.63 -9.62 10.05
C GLU A 260 22.88 -10.01 11.32
N SER A 261 21.74 -9.39 11.61
CA SER A 261 20.97 -9.62 12.82
C SER A 261 20.49 -11.07 12.96
N TYR A 262 20.44 -11.60 14.18
CA TYR A 262 19.77 -12.87 14.47
C TYR A 262 18.27 -12.83 14.14
N ASN A 263 17.63 -11.67 14.26
CA ASN A 263 16.21 -11.51 13.97
C ASN A 263 15.99 -11.50 12.45
N PRO A 264 15.25 -12.48 11.88
CA PRO A 264 15.01 -12.55 10.43
C PRO A 264 14.17 -11.38 9.92
N HIS A 265 13.34 -10.75 10.77
CA HIS A 265 12.55 -9.59 10.39
C HIS A 265 13.42 -8.35 10.15
N LEU A 266 14.54 -8.21 10.89
CA LEU A 266 15.50 -7.14 10.65
C LEU A 266 16.32 -7.39 9.38
N ARG A 267 16.77 -8.63 9.13
CA ARG A 267 17.45 -8.97 7.88
C ARG A 267 16.58 -8.72 6.66
N TYR A 268 15.30 -9.15 6.74
CA TYR A 268 14.33 -8.86 5.68
C TYR A 268 14.16 -7.36 5.48
N GLY A 269 13.99 -6.59 6.57
CA GLY A 269 13.86 -5.14 6.52
C GLY A 269 15.06 -4.46 5.88
N ALA A 270 16.29 -4.91 6.19
CA ALA A 270 17.52 -4.39 5.62
C ALA A 270 17.60 -4.64 4.11
N ALA A 271 17.31 -5.87 3.66
CA ALA A 271 17.26 -6.19 2.23
C ALA A 271 16.21 -5.35 1.47
N MET A 272 15.02 -5.15 2.08
CA MET A 272 13.98 -4.30 1.49
C MET A 272 14.38 -2.83 1.45
N ALA A 273 15.03 -2.30 2.48
CA ALA A 273 15.52 -0.92 2.49
C ALA A 273 16.56 -0.67 1.40
N LEU A 274 17.50 -1.61 1.21
CA LEU A 274 18.47 -1.59 0.11
C LEU A 274 17.77 -1.62 -1.25
N GLY A 275 16.80 -2.54 -1.43
CA GLY A 275 16.03 -2.64 -2.67
C GLY A 275 15.26 -1.36 -2.99
N LEU A 276 14.62 -0.73 -2.00
CA LEU A 276 13.86 0.52 -2.19
C LEU A 276 14.75 1.72 -2.55
N ALA A 277 15.87 1.87 -1.86
CA ALA A 277 16.72 3.03 -2.05
C ALA A 277 17.72 2.85 -3.20
N CYS A 278 18.32 1.65 -3.34
CA CYS A 278 19.44 1.42 -4.23
C CYS A 278 19.05 0.78 -5.58
N ALA A 279 17.75 0.53 -5.84
CA ALA A 279 17.30 -0.06 -7.09
C ALA A 279 17.78 0.76 -8.30
N GLY A 280 18.40 0.09 -9.27
CA GLY A 280 18.90 0.70 -10.51
C GLY A 280 20.17 1.53 -10.36
N THR A 281 20.80 1.60 -9.19
CA THR A 281 22.03 2.39 -8.96
C THR A 281 23.31 1.61 -9.31
N GLY A 282 23.28 0.28 -9.19
CA GLY A 282 24.47 -0.57 -9.32
C GLY A 282 25.52 -0.33 -8.22
N LEU A 283 25.09 0.14 -7.03
CA LEU A 283 25.98 0.45 -5.92
C LEU A 283 26.58 -0.84 -5.34
N ASP A 284 27.93 -1.01 -5.47
CA ASP A 284 28.65 -2.22 -5.04
C ASP A 284 28.38 -2.56 -3.56
N ALA A 285 28.42 -1.57 -2.67
CA ALA A 285 28.15 -1.78 -1.25
C ALA A 285 26.74 -2.33 -0.95
N ALA A 286 25.74 -2.01 -1.81
CA ALA A 286 24.40 -2.56 -1.68
C ALA A 286 24.33 -3.99 -2.24
N LEU A 287 25.06 -4.27 -3.31
CA LEU A 287 25.16 -5.61 -3.90
C LEU A 287 25.86 -6.58 -2.93
N ASP A 288 26.97 -6.17 -2.34
CA ASP A 288 27.73 -6.96 -1.34
C ASP A 288 26.87 -7.39 -0.14
N LEU A 289 25.92 -6.52 0.30
CA LEU A 289 25.01 -6.84 1.41
C LEU A 289 23.82 -7.72 1.00
N LEU A 290 23.49 -7.78 -0.29
CA LEU A 290 22.40 -8.61 -0.82
C LEU A 290 22.86 -9.98 -1.31
N GLU A 291 24.15 -10.13 -1.61
CA GLU A 291 24.74 -11.42 -1.92
C GLU A 291 24.96 -12.23 -0.65
N PRO A 292 24.58 -13.55 -0.62
CA PRO A 292 24.71 -14.39 0.56
C PRO A 292 26.17 -14.81 0.83
#